data_50a803b39353800f6ec3fe19a7ad2cc8
#
_entry.id   50a803b39353800f6ec3fe19a7ad2cc8
#
_cell.length_a   1.000
_cell.length_b   1.000
_cell.length_c   1.000
_cell.angle_alpha   90.00
_cell.angle_beta   90.00
_cell.angle_gamma   90.00
#
_symmetry.space_group_name_H-M   'P 1'
#
loop_
_entity.id
_entity.type
_entity.pdbx_description
1 polymer ?
#
loop_
_entity_poly.entity_id
_entity_poly.type
_entity_poly.pdbx_seq_one_letter_code
_entity_poly.pdbx_strand_id
1 'polypeptide(L)'
;MFFNGGKMLEKLVKSLVEAPVVKKGDYDYFVHPVTDGIPLVEAEILQEVAEAVSKCANLKVDKMVCVEAMGIHLATAISLETGIPFVVVRKRFYGLEGEVAVHQTTGYSEGELYINGLQKGDRVFLVDDVVSTGGTMTAVLNALKRMDVEIVDVMAIIEKGDGKKNVEKSTGIQVKSLVRANVKEGKVVVEKITAKEIC
;
A
#
# COMPACT_ATOMS: atom_id res chain seq x y z
N MET A 1 1.60 10.99 -24.73
CA MET A 1 2.24 9.69 -24.99
C MET A 1 1.14 8.66 -25.11
N PHE A 2 1.02 7.97 -26.24
CA PHE A 2 -0.19 7.22 -26.60
C PHE A 2 -0.25 5.86 -25.88
N PHE A 3 -1.38 5.58 -25.25
CA PHE A 3 -1.70 4.28 -24.67
C PHE A 3 -2.02 3.26 -25.76
N ASN A 4 -1.20 2.24 -25.91
CA ASN A 4 -1.61 1.00 -26.56
C ASN A 4 -2.59 0.27 -25.64
N GLY A 5 -3.82 0.09 -26.07
CA GLY A 5 -4.88 -0.57 -25.31
C GLY A 5 -4.60 -2.03 -25.05
N GLY A 6 -4.25 -2.32 -23.81
CA GLY A 6 -4.14 -3.66 -23.30
C GLY A 6 -2.75 -3.97 -22.78
N LYS A 7 -2.54 -3.73 -21.51
CA LYS A 7 -1.55 -4.40 -20.64
C LYS A 7 -1.07 -3.50 -19.51
N MET A 8 -1.99 -3.00 -18.71
CA MET A 8 -1.67 -2.39 -17.44
C MET A 8 -1.16 -3.49 -16.49
N LEU A 9 -0.05 -3.26 -15.79
CA LEU A 9 0.53 -4.14 -14.77
C LEU A 9 1.17 -5.46 -15.27
N GLU A 10 1.70 -5.48 -16.51
CA GLU A 10 2.34 -6.71 -17.01
C GLU A 10 3.61 -7.08 -16.27
N LYS A 11 4.46 -6.09 -15.99
CA LYS A 11 5.74 -6.30 -15.30
C LYS A 11 5.49 -6.71 -13.85
N LEU A 12 4.59 -6.01 -13.16
CA LEU A 12 4.19 -6.35 -11.79
C LEU A 12 3.61 -7.78 -11.71
N VAL A 13 2.70 -8.13 -12.61
CA VAL A 13 2.09 -9.47 -12.61
C VAL A 13 3.11 -10.55 -12.92
N LYS A 14 3.97 -10.32 -13.93
CA LYS A 14 5.04 -11.27 -14.27
C LYS A 14 5.99 -11.49 -13.10
N SER A 15 6.49 -10.42 -12.49
CA SER A 15 7.41 -10.53 -11.35
C SER A 15 6.77 -11.20 -10.13
N LEU A 16 5.47 -11.01 -9.89
CA LEU A 16 4.73 -11.72 -8.83
C LEU A 16 4.61 -13.22 -9.10
N VAL A 17 4.27 -13.61 -10.33
CA VAL A 17 4.18 -15.03 -10.70
C VAL A 17 5.52 -15.75 -10.57
N GLU A 18 6.62 -15.04 -10.85
CA GLU A 18 7.99 -15.55 -10.74
C GLU A 18 8.58 -15.44 -9.33
N ALA A 19 7.86 -14.81 -8.38
CA ALA A 19 8.36 -14.57 -7.03
C ALA A 19 8.60 -15.87 -6.26
N PRO A 20 9.75 -16.01 -5.58
CA PRO A 20 10.04 -17.19 -4.78
C PRO A 20 9.12 -17.28 -3.57
N VAL A 21 8.71 -18.49 -3.23
CA VAL A 21 7.90 -18.80 -2.06
C VAL A 21 8.79 -19.48 -1.01
N VAL A 22 8.75 -18.98 0.21
CA VAL A 22 9.46 -19.51 1.36
C VAL A 22 8.49 -19.87 2.48
N LYS A 23 8.86 -20.84 3.32
CA LYS A 23 8.11 -21.16 4.53
C LYS A 23 8.47 -20.20 5.67
N LYS A 24 7.47 -19.62 6.32
CA LYS A 24 7.59 -18.90 7.60
C LYS A 24 6.69 -19.60 8.62
N GLY A 25 7.24 -20.58 9.35
CA GLY A 25 6.42 -21.52 10.13
C GLY A 25 5.52 -22.34 9.21
N ASP A 26 4.22 -22.39 9.52
CA ASP A 26 3.22 -23.10 8.71
C ASP A 26 2.67 -22.25 7.53
N TYR A 27 3.19 -21.03 7.36
CA TYR A 27 2.68 -20.10 6.39
C TYR A 27 3.60 -20.01 5.15
N ASP A 28 3.00 -20.09 3.95
CA ASP A 28 3.68 -19.84 2.69
C ASP A 28 3.76 -18.34 2.42
N TYR A 29 5.00 -17.83 2.33
CA TYR A 29 5.30 -16.42 2.12
C TYR A 29 6.02 -16.23 0.79
N PHE A 30 5.49 -15.41 -0.10
CA PHE A 30 6.24 -14.99 -1.29
C PHE A 30 7.10 -13.77 -0.97
N VAL A 31 8.32 -13.76 -1.49
CA VAL A 31 9.26 -12.63 -1.37
C VAL A 31 9.25 -11.86 -2.68
N HIS A 32 8.94 -10.57 -2.62
CA HIS A 32 8.77 -9.77 -3.83
C HIS A 32 9.37 -8.36 -3.67
N PRO A 33 9.95 -7.77 -4.74
CA PRO A 33 10.55 -6.43 -4.69
C PRO A 33 9.62 -5.34 -4.13
N VAL A 34 8.34 -5.36 -4.46
CA VAL A 34 7.37 -4.37 -3.99
C VAL A 34 7.09 -4.51 -2.49
N THR A 35 7.04 -5.73 -1.96
CA THR A 35 6.68 -5.99 -0.55
C THR A 35 7.87 -6.14 0.38
N ASP A 36 9.04 -6.50 -0.14
CA ASP A 36 10.23 -6.83 0.65
C ASP A 36 11.50 -6.08 0.21
N GLY A 37 11.49 -5.43 -0.95
CA GLY A 37 12.68 -4.81 -1.54
C GLY A 37 13.71 -5.81 -2.05
N ILE A 38 13.34 -7.08 -2.22
CA ILE A 38 14.24 -8.20 -2.50
C ILE A 38 13.71 -8.98 -3.72
N PRO A 39 14.58 -9.43 -4.63
CA PRO A 39 16.04 -9.21 -4.64
C PRO A 39 16.44 -7.84 -5.20
N LEU A 40 15.66 -7.27 -6.10
CA LEU A 40 15.92 -6.02 -6.79
C LEU A 40 14.61 -5.29 -7.10
N VAL A 41 14.53 -4.02 -6.73
CA VAL A 41 13.40 -3.15 -7.10
C VAL A 41 13.69 -2.52 -8.46
N GLU A 42 13.06 -3.04 -9.49
CA GLU A 42 13.22 -2.52 -10.86
C GLU A 42 12.46 -1.21 -11.06
N ALA A 43 13.11 -0.23 -11.69
CA ALA A 43 12.51 1.07 -11.95
C ALA A 43 11.23 0.98 -12.80
N GLU A 44 11.20 0.03 -13.74
CA GLU A 44 10.04 -0.17 -14.61
C GLU A 44 8.80 -0.71 -13.87
N ILE A 45 8.98 -1.50 -12.80
CA ILE A 45 7.86 -1.95 -11.95
C ILE A 45 7.32 -0.76 -11.16
N LEU A 46 8.19 0.07 -10.59
CA LEU A 46 7.79 1.28 -9.87
C LEU A 46 7.05 2.26 -10.78
N GLN A 47 7.54 2.45 -12.00
CA GLN A 47 6.89 3.32 -12.98
C GLN A 47 5.51 2.79 -13.38
N GLU A 48 5.39 1.50 -13.67
CA GLU A 48 4.12 0.84 -14.02
C GLU A 48 3.08 0.98 -12.88
N VAL A 49 3.52 0.80 -11.63
CA VAL A 49 2.69 0.98 -10.44
C VAL A 49 2.27 2.44 -10.28
N ALA A 50 3.20 3.39 -10.37
CA ALA A 50 2.91 4.81 -10.23
C ALA A 50 1.91 5.29 -11.29
N GLU A 51 2.09 4.89 -12.55
CA GLU A 51 1.15 5.19 -13.63
C GLU A 51 -0.25 4.58 -13.39
N ALA A 52 -0.32 3.35 -12.87
CA ALA A 52 -1.60 2.71 -12.55
C ALA A 52 -2.32 3.41 -11.40
N VAL A 53 -1.59 3.76 -10.33
CA VAL A 53 -2.14 4.51 -9.20
C VAL A 53 -2.63 5.88 -9.66
N SER A 54 -1.86 6.60 -10.47
CA SER A 54 -2.21 7.94 -10.98
C SER A 54 -3.51 7.93 -11.79
N LYS A 55 -3.86 6.81 -12.41
CA LYS A 55 -5.10 6.66 -13.20
C LYS A 55 -6.31 6.28 -12.36
N CYS A 56 -6.09 5.51 -11.30
CA CYS A 56 -7.18 4.84 -10.58
C CYS A 56 -7.45 5.41 -9.18
N ALA A 57 -6.50 6.11 -8.58
CA ALA A 57 -6.69 6.77 -7.31
C ALA A 57 -7.32 8.17 -7.47
N ASN A 58 -8.12 8.57 -6.48
CA ASN A 58 -8.55 9.95 -6.38
C ASN A 58 -7.42 10.79 -5.75
N LEU A 59 -6.64 11.44 -6.59
CA LEU A 59 -5.47 12.22 -6.20
C LEU A 59 -5.77 13.72 -6.02
N LYS A 60 -7.03 14.10 -5.78
CA LYS A 60 -7.39 15.48 -5.36
C LYS A 60 -7.11 15.65 -3.87
N VAL A 61 -5.85 15.60 -3.49
CA VAL A 61 -5.36 15.56 -2.11
C VAL A 61 -4.23 16.56 -1.90
N ASP A 62 -3.97 16.92 -0.64
CA ASP A 62 -2.88 17.80 -0.26
C ASP A 62 -1.58 17.01 -0.10
N LYS A 63 -1.68 15.78 0.41
CA LYS A 63 -0.53 14.91 0.71
C LYS A 63 -0.89 13.44 0.51
N MET A 64 0.11 12.63 0.22
CA MET A 64 0.01 11.18 0.37
C MET A 64 0.51 10.75 1.73
N VAL A 65 0.01 9.62 2.22
CA VAL A 65 0.48 8.93 3.43
C VAL A 65 0.96 7.54 3.03
N CYS A 66 2.15 7.16 3.48
CA CYS A 66 2.66 5.80 3.28
C CYS A 66 3.26 5.25 4.58
N VAL A 67 3.37 3.93 4.69
CA VAL A 67 3.93 3.27 5.87
C VAL A 67 5.35 2.76 5.58
N GLU A 68 6.28 2.94 6.52
CA GLU A 68 7.60 2.35 6.38
C GLU A 68 7.55 0.81 6.58
N ALA A 69 8.38 0.03 5.90
CA ALA A 69 9.44 0.52 4.99
C ALA A 69 8.95 0.55 3.52
N MET A 70 8.12 -0.41 3.11
CA MET A 70 7.88 -0.69 1.69
C MET A 70 6.89 0.28 1.02
N GLY A 71 6.09 1.02 1.77
CA GLY A 71 5.29 2.12 1.22
C GLY A 71 6.13 3.30 0.70
N ILE A 72 7.38 3.48 1.19
CA ILE A 72 8.19 4.66 0.88
C ILE A 72 8.58 4.73 -0.61
N HIS A 73 9.10 3.65 -1.19
CA HIS A 73 9.53 3.66 -2.59
C HIS A 73 8.34 3.83 -3.55
N LEU A 74 7.17 3.31 -3.17
CA LEU A 74 5.92 3.48 -3.93
C LEU A 74 5.45 4.94 -3.88
N ALA A 75 5.36 5.51 -2.68
CA ALA A 75 4.99 6.92 -2.50
C ALA A 75 5.98 7.85 -3.20
N THR A 76 7.29 7.51 -3.20
CA THR A 76 8.31 8.26 -3.95
C THR A 76 8.04 8.24 -5.45
N ALA A 77 7.80 7.05 -6.03
CA ALA A 77 7.51 6.93 -7.46
C ALA A 77 6.24 7.69 -7.85
N ILE A 78 5.17 7.55 -7.05
CA ILE A 78 3.90 8.26 -7.28
C ILE A 78 4.08 9.78 -7.12
N SER A 79 4.87 10.24 -6.13
CA SER A 79 5.16 11.64 -5.92
C SER A 79 5.90 12.28 -7.10
N LEU A 80 6.87 11.57 -7.65
CA LEU A 80 7.60 12.02 -8.85
C LEU A 80 6.70 12.09 -10.09
N GLU A 81 5.74 11.18 -10.23
CA GLU A 81 4.77 11.16 -11.33
C GLU A 81 3.70 12.26 -11.20
N THR A 82 3.25 12.56 -9.97
CA THR A 82 2.07 13.40 -9.72
C THR A 82 2.40 14.79 -9.18
N GLY A 83 3.60 14.99 -8.63
CA GLY A 83 3.99 16.21 -7.90
C GLY A 83 3.39 16.31 -6.50
N ILE A 84 2.65 15.31 -6.00
CA ILE A 84 2.02 15.34 -4.69
C ILE A 84 3.05 14.95 -3.61
N PRO A 85 3.26 15.79 -2.57
CA PRO A 85 4.16 15.45 -1.48
C PRO A 85 3.59 14.31 -0.61
N PHE A 86 4.46 13.63 0.14
CA PHE A 86 4.02 12.57 1.03
C PHE A 86 4.66 12.64 2.41
N VAL A 87 3.95 12.09 3.40
CA VAL A 87 4.44 11.82 4.75
C VAL A 87 4.61 10.34 4.96
N VAL A 88 5.60 9.97 5.78
CA VAL A 88 5.90 8.58 6.10
C VAL A 88 5.48 8.29 7.53
N VAL A 89 4.61 7.31 7.71
CA VAL A 89 4.30 6.73 9.03
C VAL A 89 5.47 5.86 9.46
N ARG A 90 6.15 6.24 10.54
CA ARG A 90 7.44 5.67 10.97
C ARG A 90 7.26 4.72 12.16
N LYS A 91 8.15 3.73 12.26
CA LYS A 91 8.27 2.85 13.44
C LYS A 91 9.11 3.46 14.57
N ARG A 92 9.63 4.65 14.36
CA ARG A 92 10.53 5.34 15.28
C ARG A 92 9.87 6.62 15.81
N PHE A 93 9.91 6.77 17.13
CA PHE A 93 9.55 8.00 17.81
C PHE A 93 10.62 9.08 17.60
N TYR A 94 10.19 10.31 17.28
CA TYR A 94 11.08 11.46 17.09
C TYR A 94 10.88 12.55 18.15
N GLY A 95 9.74 12.56 18.86
CA GLY A 95 9.42 13.55 19.89
C GLY A 95 9.11 14.93 19.31
N LEU A 96 8.63 15.00 18.08
CA LEU A 96 8.26 16.26 17.45
C LEU A 96 6.90 16.74 17.96
N GLU A 97 6.71 18.06 18.01
CA GLU A 97 5.40 18.64 18.34
C GLU A 97 4.36 18.19 17.32
N GLY A 98 3.22 17.70 17.83
CA GLY A 98 2.13 17.16 17.00
C GLY A 98 2.33 15.73 16.52
N GLU A 99 3.41 15.04 16.94
CA GLU A 99 3.60 13.62 16.63
C GLU A 99 2.50 12.76 17.26
N VAL A 100 1.87 11.91 16.47
CA VAL A 100 0.79 11.02 16.90
C VAL A 100 1.26 9.57 16.91
N ALA A 101 1.23 8.95 18.10
CA ALA A 101 1.48 7.52 18.27
C ALA A 101 0.27 6.68 17.81
N VAL A 102 0.54 5.59 17.12
CA VAL A 102 -0.44 4.66 16.58
C VAL A 102 -0.06 3.25 16.97
N HIS A 103 -0.81 2.65 17.88
CA HIS A 103 -0.63 1.25 18.22
C HIS A 103 -1.16 0.35 17.09
N GLN A 104 -0.31 -0.52 16.56
CA GLN A 104 -0.69 -1.52 15.55
C GLN A 104 -0.58 -2.93 16.10
N THR A 105 -1.56 -3.76 15.77
CA THR A 105 -1.51 -5.21 15.96
C THR A 105 -1.72 -5.86 14.61
N THR A 106 -0.73 -6.66 14.18
CA THR A 106 -0.84 -7.46 12.97
C THR A 106 -0.92 -8.94 13.35
N GLY A 107 -1.20 -9.82 12.40
CA GLY A 107 -1.15 -11.27 12.65
C GLY A 107 0.22 -11.81 13.09
N TYR A 108 1.28 -10.99 13.02
CA TYR A 108 2.68 -11.41 13.21
C TYR A 108 3.46 -10.53 14.19
N SER A 109 2.99 -9.35 14.52
CA SER A 109 3.71 -8.41 15.37
C SER A 109 2.78 -7.37 15.98
N GLU A 110 3.16 -6.87 17.16
CA GLU A 110 2.66 -5.65 17.77
C GLU A 110 3.75 -4.58 17.73
N GLY A 111 3.37 -3.33 17.63
CA GLY A 111 4.33 -2.24 17.62
C GLY A 111 3.67 -0.87 17.59
N GLU A 112 4.49 0.15 17.78
CA GLU A 112 4.09 1.54 17.68
C GLU A 112 4.51 2.11 16.31
N LEU A 113 3.62 2.88 15.72
CA LEU A 113 3.89 3.72 14.56
C LEU A 113 3.70 5.17 14.97
N TYR A 114 4.34 6.08 14.25
CA TYR A 114 4.33 7.50 14.55
C TYR A 114 4.06 8.30 13.27
N ILE A 115 3.08 9.20 13.36
CA ILE A 115 2.66 10.08 12.26
C ILE A 115 3.13 11.48 12.58
N ASN A 116 3.83 12.09 11.62
CA ASN A 116 4.24 13.48 11.65
C ASN A 116 3.83 14.21 10.36
N GLY A 117 3.77 15.53 10.40
CA GLY A 117 3.59 16.36 9.19
C GLY A 117 2.16 16.39 8.64
N LEU A 118 1.17 15.92 9.39
CA LEU A 118 -0.25 16.08 9.08
C LEU A 118 -0.93 17.04 10.05
N GLN A 119 -1.94 17.72 9.54
CA GLN A 119 -2.76 18.67 10.29
C GLN A 119 -4.24 18.34 10.10
N LYS A 120 -5.08 18.77 11.06
CA LYS A 120 -6.53 18.69 10.92
C LYS A 120 -6.99 19.35 9.64
N GLY A 121 -7.83 18.64 8.87
CA GLY A 121 -8.37 19.10 7.61
C GLY A 121 -7.48 18.83 6.38
N ASP A 122 -6.25 18.31 6.55
CA ASP A 122 -5.46 17.81 5.42
C ASP A 122 -6.26 16.74 4.67
N ARG A 123 -6.25 16.79 3.36
CA ARG A 123 -6.86 15.79 2.48
C ARG A 123 -5.78 14.81 2.04
N VAL A 124 -5.96 13.53 2.32
CA VAL A 124 -4.90 12.54 2.09
C VAL A 124 -5.33 11.35 1.25
N PHE A 125 -4.35 10.81 0.52
CA PHE A 125 -4.39 9.50 -0.11
C PHE A 125 -3.43 8.57 0.62
N LEU A 126 -3.94 7.47 1.21
CA LEU A 126 -3.11 6.44 1.84
C LEU A 126 -2.71 5.38 0.81
N VAL A 127 -1.42 5.15 0.66
CA VAL A 127 -0.87 4.09 -0.20
C VAL A 127 0.08 3.20 0.58
N ASP A 128 -0.05 1.87 0.38
CA ASP A 128 0.85 0.88 0.97
C ASP A 128 1.14 -0.25 -0.03
N ASP A 129 2.17 -1.03 0.23
CA ASP A 129 2.61 -2.12 -0.64
C ASP A 129 1.62 -3.29 -0.64
N VAL A 130 1.20 -3.76 0.54
CA VAL A 130 0.33 -4.93 0.68
C VAL A 130 -0.69 -4.80 1.81
N VAL A 131 -1.92 -5.22 1.53
CA VAL A 131 -2.93 -5.46 2.56
C VAL A 131 -3.14 -6.96 2.72
N SER A 132 -2.59 -7.53 3.81
CA SER A 132 -2.63 -8.98 4.09
C SER A 132 -3.62 -9.32 5.22
N THR A 133 -3.33 -8.91 6.46
CA THR A 133 -4.26 -9.03 7.60
C THR A 133 -5.10 -7.79 7.79
N GLY A 134 -4.60 -6.65 7.34
CA GLY A 134 -5.21 -5.34 7.43
C GLY A 134 -4.91 -4.58 8.74
N GLY A 135 -4.15 -5.16 9.67
CA GLY A 135 -3.91 -4.56 10.99
C GLY A 135 -3.23 -3.19 10.92
N THR A 136 -2.13 -3.07 10.19
CA THR A 136 -1.40 -1.80 10.01
C THR A 136 -2.28 -0.74 9.37
N MET A 137 -2.90 -1.06 8.24
CA MET A 137 -3.76 -0.12 7.52
C MET A 137 -4.94 0.34 8.38
N THR A 138 -5.60 -0.57 9.11
CA THR A 138 -6.67 -0.25 10.05
C THR A 138 -6.20 0.72 11.14
N ALA A 139 -5.03 0.47 11.74
CA ALA A 139 -4.47 1.31 12.79
C ALA A 139 -4.19 2.74 12.28
N VAL A 140 -3.55 2.86 11.11
CA VAL A 140 -3.26 4.15 10.46
C VAL A 140 -4.55 4.90 10.11
N LEU A 141 -5.51 4.24 9.46
CA LEU A 141 -6.79 4.87 9.09
C LEU A 141 -7.56 5.39 10.32
N ASN A 142 -7.59 4.62 11.41
CA ASN A 142 -8.22 5.06 12.64
C ASN A 142 -7.47 6.23 13.30
N ALA A 143 -6.14 6.29 13.19
CA ALA A 143 -5.35 7.43 13.67
C ALA A 143 -5.65 8.68 12.84
N LEU A 144 -5.65 8.59 11.50
CA LEU A 144 -6.00 9.71 10.61
C LEU A 144 -7.39 10.27 10.92
N LYS A 145 -8.38 9.39 11.19
CA LYS A 145 -9.72 9.84 11.63
C LYS A 145 -9.68 10.62 12.95
N ARG A 146 -8.92 10.12 13.97
CA ARG A 146 -8.78 10.82 15.25
C ARG A 146 -8.05 12.16 15.14
N MET A 147 -7.23 12.33 14.11
CA MET A 147 -6.55 13.59 13.78
C MET A 147 -7.43 14.56 13.00
N ASP A 148 -8.69 14.19 12.70
CA ASP A 148 -9.58 14.96 11.83
C ASP A 148 -8.98 15.21 10.43
N VAL A 149 -8.23 14.25 9.90
CA VAL A 149 -7.70 14.24 8.52
C VAL A 149 -8.74 13.65 7.59
N GLU A 150 -8.98 14.28 6.43
CA GLU A 150 -9.90 13.79 5.40
C GLU A 150 -9.23 12.70 4.56
N ILE A 151 -9.66 11.45 4.69
CA ILE A 151 -9.18 10.33 3.91
C ILE A 151 -9.96 10.29 2.60
N VAL A 152 -9.32 10.73 1.50
CA VAL A 152 -9.96 10.86 0.18
C VAL A 152 -9.97 9.53 -0.58
N ASP A 153 -8.88 8.77 -0.49
CA ASP A 153 -8.77 7.46 -1.12
C ASP A 153 -7.73 6.59 -0.40
N VAL A 154 -7.84 5.28 -0.56
CA VAL A 154 -6.93 4.29 0.06
C VAL A 154 -6.63 3.19 -0.96
N MET A 155 -5.34 2.88 -1.13
CA MET A 155 -4.92 1.82 -2.04
C MET A 155 -3.76 1.01 -1.47
N ALA A 156 -3.85 -0.32 -1.57
CA ALA A 156 -2.72 -1.23 -1.46
C ALA A 156 -2.35 -1.71 -2.87
N ILE A 157 -1.07 -1.80 -3.19
CA ILE A 157 -0.67 -2.32 -4.51
C ILE A 157 -1.08 -3.79 -4.65
N ILE A 158 -0.87 -4.57 -3.59
CA ILE A 158 -1.18 -5.99 -3.57
C ILE A 158 -2.20 -6.30 -2.48
N GLU A 159 -3.29 -6.98 -2.84
CA GLU A 159 -4.24 -7.57 -1.89
C GLU A 159 -3.88 -9.04 -1.67
N LYS A 160 -3.86 -9.48 -0.41
CA LYS A 160 -3.59 -10.85 -0.02
C LYS A 160 -4.62 -11.33 1.03
N GLY A 161 -5.20 -12.50 0.80
CA GLY A 161 -6.19 -13.07 1.73
C GLY A 161 -7.41 -12.16 1.90
N ASP A 162 -7.85 -12.02 3.15
CA ASP A 162 -9.03 -11.22 3.52
C ASP A 162 -8.70 -9.84 4.12
N GLY A 163 -7.43 -9.41 4.05
CA GLY A 163 -6.99 -8.16 4.68
C GLY A 163 -7.78 -6.93 4.27
N LYS A 164 -8.05 -6.79 2.98
CA LYS A 164 -8.89 -5.71 2.45
C LYS A 164 -10.28 -5.69 3.09
N LYS A 165 -10.98 -6.83 3.09
CA LYS A 165 -12.32 -6.95 3.72
C LYS A 165 -12.29 -6.62 5.21
N ASN A 166 -11.22 -7.03 5.92
CA ASN A 166 -11.05 -6.76 7.34
C ASN A 166 -10.91 -5.25 7.59
N VAL A 167 -10.12 -4.53 6.78
CA VAL A 167 -9.98 -3.07 6.87
C VAL A 167 -11.33 -2.41 6.60
N GLU A 168 -12.00 -2.76 5.51
CA GLU A 168 -13.29 -2.17 5.14
C GLU A 168 -14.36 -2.38 6.22
N LYS A 169 -14.43 -3.59 6.79
CA LYS A 169 -15.35 -3.94 7.88
C LYS A 169 -15.06 -3.15 9.17
N SER A 170 -13.79 -2.98 9.52
CA SER A 170 -13.40 -2.34 10.79
C SER A 170 -13.40 -0.82 10.72
N THR A 171 -13.15 -0.25 9.55
CA THR A 171 -13.03 1.21 9.38
C THR A 171 -14.19 1.85 8.64
N GLY A 172 -14.96 1.08 7.87
CA GLY A 172 -15.98 1.60 6.95
C GLY A 172 -15.39 2.30 5.71
N ILE A 173 -14.06 2.23 5.51
CA ILE A 173 -13.38 2.87 4.37
C ILE A 173 -13.12 1.82 3.30
N GLN A 174 -13.48 2.12 2.06
CA GLN A 174 -13.18 1.29 0.91
C GLN A 174 -11.67 1.29 0.62
N VAL A 175 -11.12 0.13 0.32
CA VAL A 175 -9.71 -0.03 -0.05
C VAL A 175 -9.63 -0.52 -1.49
N LYS A 176 -8.87 0.18 -2.32
CA LYS A 176 -8.55 -0.27 -3.68
C LYS A 176 -7.30 -1.15 -3.67
N SER A 177 -7.17 -2.01 -4.67
CA SER A 177 -5.93 -2.78 -4.90
C SER A 177 -5.69 -2.97 -6.39
N LEU A 178 -4.42 -2.97 -6.82
CA LEU A 178 -4.08 -3.15 -8.23
C LEU A 178 -4.10 -4.63 -8.64
N VAL A 179 -3.64 -5.51 -7.76
CA VAL A 179 -3.62 -6.96 -7.99
C VAL A 179 -3.99 -7.72 -6.72
N ARG A 180 -4.56 -8.90 -6.89
CA ARG A 180 -4.70 -9.88 -5.81
C ARG A 180 -3.71 -11.02 -6.03
N ALA A 181 -2.87 -11.31 -5.03
CA ALA A 181 -1.87 -12.35 -5.08
C ALA A 181 -1.98 -13.30 -3.88
N ASN A 182 -2.02 -14.60 -4.13
CA ASN A 182 -2.04 -15.63 -3.10
C ASN A 182 -1.05 -16.74 -3.43
N VAL A 183 -0.65 -17.52 -2.44
CA VAL A 183 0.16 -18.72 -2.66
C VAL A 183 -0.77 -19.92 -2.71
N LYS A 184 -0.65 -20.73 -3.78
CA LYS A 184 -1.34 -22.01 -3.94
C LYS A 184 -0.32 -23.05 -4.40
N GLU A 185 -0.22 -24.17 -3.70
CA GLU A 185 0.70 -25.26 -4.04
C GLU A 185 2.15 -24.81 -4.22
N GLY A 186 2.61 -23.90 -3.34
CA GLY A 186 3.98 -23.39 -3.36
C GLY A 186 4.31 -22.41 -4.50
N LYS A 187 3.29 -21.90 -5.21
CA LYS A 187 3.44 -20.93 -6.29
C LYS A 187 2.55 -19.71 -6.07
N VAL A 188 3.02 -18.55 -6.53
CA VAL A 188 2.21 -17.34 -6.52
C VAL A 188 1.19 -17.38 -7.65
N VAL A 189 -0.07 -17.21 -7.29
CA VAL A 189 -1.19 -17.09 -8.22
C VAL A 189 -1.69 -15.65 -8.15
N VAL A 190 -1.70 -14.96 -9.28
CA VAL A 190 -2.12 -13.57 -9.39
C VAL A 190 -3.46 -13.51 -10.11
N GLU A 191 -4.45 -12.93 -9.44
CA GLU A 191 -5.72 -12.55 -10.05
C GLU A 191 -5.63 -11.07 -10.43
N LYS A 192 -5.75 -10.78 -11.74
CA LYS A 192 -5.82 -9.40 -12.22
C LYS A 192 -7.16 -8.81 -11.80
N ILE A 193 -7.11 -7.71 -11.06
CA ILE A 193 -8.29 -6.90 -10.82
C ILE A 193 -8.51 -6.07 -12.09
N THR A 194 -9.72 -6.07 -12.61
CA THR A 194 -10.01 -5.32 -13.84
C THR A 194 -9.94 -3.82 -13.57
N ALA A 195 -9.57 -3.02 -14.58
CA ALA A 195 -9.54 -1.56 -14.44
C ALA A 195 -10.86 -1.00 -13.90
N LYS A 196 -12.00 -1.62 -14.25
CA LYS A 196 -13.34 -1.24 -13.76
C LYS A 196 -13.54 -1.52 -12.26
N GLU A 197 -12.79 -2.46 -11.69
CA GLU A 197 -12.84 -2.79 -10.25
C GLU A 197 -11.83 -1.97 -9.45
N ILE A 198 -10.78 -1.46 -10.09
CA ILE A 198 -9.76 -0.63 -9.46
C ILE A 198 -10.14 0.86 -9.53
N CYS A 199 -10.56 1.30 -10.68
CA CYS A 199 -10.85 2.71 -11.00
C CYS A 199 -12.35 2.99 -10.89
#